data_2f74e4e754621042008113091d2423a3
#
_entry.id   2f74e4e754621042008113091d2423a3
#
_cell.length_a   1.000
_cell.length_b   1.000
_cell.length_c   1.000
_cell.angle_alpha   90.00
_cell.angle_beta   90.00
_cell.angle_gamma   90.00
#
_symmetry.space_group_name_H-M   'P 1'
#
loop_
_entity.id
_entity.type
_entity.pdbx_description
1 polymer ?
#
loop_
_entity_poly.entity_id
_entity_poly.type
_entity_poly.pdbx_seq_one_letter_code
_entity_poly.pdbx_strand_id
1 'polypeptide(L)'
;MKFTKMHGIGNDYVYVNCFEETVENPSAVARYVSDRHFGIGSDGLILIKPSKIADCEMDMYNLDGSQGAMCGNGIRCVAKYAYDYGIVNKEHISVATKSGIKYLDLTVENGKVSQVKVNMGSPILTARQIPVVSEKEEVINEPLDVNGKIYYITAVSMGNPHAIVYMDDIDHLDIEKIGPAFENHVAFPDRVNTEFVEVIDEHTVKTVSYTHLRAHETGA
;
A
#
# COMPACT_ATOMS: atom_id res chain seq x y z
N MET A 1 -9.65 -24.47 0.73
CA MET A 1 -8.61 -23.41 0.78
C MET A 1 -8.39 -23.03 2.24
N LYS A 2 -7.21 -23.29 2.76
CA LYS A 2 -6.78 -22.77 4.08
C LYS A 2 -6.32 -21.32 3.91
N PHE A 3 -6.59 -20.48 4.89
CA PHE A 3 -6.20 -19.09 4.87
C PHE A 3 -5.86 -18.57 6.26
N THR A 4 -5.14 -17.48 6.31
CA THR A 4 -4.91 -16.70 7.53
C THR A 4 -5.36 -15.27 7.26
N LYS A 5 -6.09 -14.66 8.18
CA LYS A 5 -6.42 -13.24 8.11
C LYS A 5 -5.44 -12.45 8.95
N MET A 6 -4.79 -11.45 8.34
CA MET A 6 -3.84 -10.57 9.02
C MET A 6 -4.07 -9.13 8.58
N HIS A 7 -3.57 -8.19 9.37
CA HIS A 7 -3.58 -6.78 9.02
C HIS A 7 -2.26 -6.09 9.35
N GLY A 8 -1.90 -5.10 8.54
CA GLY A 8 -0.88 -4.13 8.87
C GLY A 8 -1.53 -2.76 9.04
N ILE A 9 -1.58 -2.23 10.26
CA ILE A 9 -2.18 -0.92 10.60
C ILE A 9 -3.64 -0.82 10.08
N GLY A 10 -4.47 -1.84 10.38
CA GLY A 10 -5.88 -1.86 9.96
C GLY A 10 -6.16 -2.28 8.52
N ASN A 11 -5.18 -2.23 7.62
CA ASN A 11 -5.31 -2.73 6.25
C ASN A 11 -5.24 -4.25 6.25
N ASP A 12 -6.40 -4.91 6.08
CA ASP A 12 -6.57 -6.34 6.31
C ASP A 12 -6.70 -7.14 5.00
N TYR A 13 -5.97 -8.25 4.93
CA TYR A 13 -6.01 -9.16 3.80
C TYR A 13 -6.26 -10.61 4.23
N VAL A 14 -6.80 -11.38 3.31
CA VAL A 14 -6.79 -12.84 3.38
C VAL A 14 -5.50 -13.34 2.76
N TYR A 15 -4.71 -14.11 3.52
CA TYR A 15 -3.42 -14.67 3.07
C TYR A 15 -3.58 -16.16 2.81
N VAL A 16 -3.08 -16.64 1.67
CA VAL A 16 -3.06 -18.06 1.31
C VAL A 16 -1.63 -18.51 1.07
N ASN A 17 -1.23 -19.57 1.74
CA ASN A 17 0.07 -20.22 1.56
C ASN A 17 0.05 -21.11 0.33
N CYS A 18 0.56 -20.62 -0.79
CA CYS A 18 0.63 -21.34 -2.04
C CYS A 18 1.86 -22.28 -2.16
N PHE A 19 2.59 -22.50 -1.09
CA PHE A 19 3.49 -23.66 -0.96
C PHE A 19 2.69 -24.96 -0.70
N GLU A 20 1.49 -24.84 -0.16
CA GLU A 20 0.60 -25.96 0.21
C GLU A 20 -0.73 -25.95 -0.56
N GLU A 21 -1.21 -24.79 -0.98
CA GLU A 21 -2.52 -24.58 -1.60
C GLU A 21 -2.38 -24.08 -3.04
N THR A 22 -3.34 -24.39 -3.87
CA THR A 22 -3.48 -23.80 -5.20
C THR A 22 -4.74 -22.97 -5.25
N VAL A 23 -4.65 -21.75 -5.75
CA VAL A 23 -5.79 -20.85 -5.93
C VAL A 23 -6.01 -20.64 -7.42
N GLU A 24 -7.06 -21.25 -7.94
CA GLU A 24 -7.53 -21.00 -9.29
C GLU A 24 -8.32 -19.69 -9.34
N ASN A 25 -8.12 -18.90 -10.41
CA ASN A 25 -8.77 -17.61 -10.61
C ASN A 25 -8.71 -16.68 -9.38
N PRO A 26 -7.50 -16.22 -8.96
CA PRO A 26 -7.34 -15.41 -7.76
C PRO A 26 -8.16 -14.12 -7.75
N SER A 27 -8.40 -13.53 -8.93
CA SER A 27 -9.23 -12.32 -9.09
C SER A 27 -10.68 -12.57 -8.63
N ALA A 28 -11.28 -13.69 -9.03
CA ALA A 28 -12.64 -14.05 -8.60
C ALA A 28 -12.68 -14.41 -7.12
N VAL A 29 -11.66 -15.13 -6.64
CA VAL A 29 -11.53 -15.49 -5.21
C VAL A 29 -11.39 -14.23 -4.37
N ALA A 30 -10.58 -13.25 -4.79
CA ALA A 30 -10.41 -11.97 -4.08
C ALA A 30 -11.75 -11.26 -3.90
N ARG A 31 -12.53 -11.09 -4.96
CA ARG A 31 -13.87 -10.49 -4.87
C ARG A 31 -14.78 -11.20 -3.88
N TYR A 32 -14.78 -12.54 -3.90
CA TYR A 32 -15.63 -13.33 -3.03
C TYR A 32 -15.20 -13.26 -1.56
N VAL A 33 -13.91 -13.48 -1.28
CA VAL A 33 -13.42 -13.51 0.12
C VAL A 33 -13.39 -12.13 0.75
N SER A 34 -13.29 -11.07 -0.04
CA SER A 34 -13.23 -9.69 0.47
C SER A 34 -14.58 -9.12 0.87
N ASP A 35 -15.67 -9.71 0.40
CA ASP A 35 -17.02 -9.28 0.82
C ASP A 35 -17.16 -9.39 2.34
N ARG A 36 -17.49 -8.26 3.01
CA ARG A 36 -17.56 -8.19 4.47
C ARG A 36 -18.85 -8.76 5.05
N HIS A 37 -19.84 -9.07 4.20
CA HIS A 37 -21.13 -9.63 4.60
C HIS A 37 -21.25 -11.11 4.23
N PHE A 38 -20.79 -11.51 3.05
CA PHE A 38 -20.97 -12.86 2.52
C PHE A 38 -19.67 -13.64 2.37
N GLY A 39 -18.51 -12.96 2.47
CA GLY A 39 -17.19 -13.56 2.43
C GLY A 39 -16.53 -13.61 3.81
N ILE A 40 -15.19 -13.56 3.81
CA ILE A 40 -14.37 -13.44 5.02
C ILE A 40 -14.32 -11.97 5.49
N GLY A 41 -14.43 -11.05 4.54
CA GLY A 41 -14.29 -9.62 4.73
C GLY A 41 -12.82 -9.19 4.83
N SER A 42 -12.34 -8.41 3.85
CA SER A 42 -10.97 -7.92 3.79
C SER A 42 -10.82 -6.84 2.72
N ASP A 43 -9.67 -6.19 2.67
CA ASP A 43 -9.30 -5.25 1.60
C ASP A 43 -8.78 -5.99 0.35
N GLY A 44 -8.61 -7.31 0.44
CA GLY A 44 -8.19 -8.13 -0.69
C GLY A 44 -7.61 -9.50 -0.29
N LEU A 45 -6.97 -10.12 -1.27
CA LEU A 45 -6.33 -11.43 -1.18
C LEU A 45 -4.83 -11.30 -1.46
N ILE A 46 -4.01 -11.94 -0.65
CA ILE A 46 -2.57 -12.06 -0.90
C ILE A 46 -2.20 -13.55 -0.96
N LEU A 47 -1.56 -13.94 -2.05
CA LEU A 47 -1.00 -15.26 -2.24
C LEU A 47 0.50 -15.22 -1.93
N ILE A 48 0.93 -16.09 -1.01
CA ILE A 48 2.35 -16.29 -0.68
C ILE A 48 2.83 -17.47 -1.49
N LYS A 49 3.60 -17.21 -2.55
CA LYS A 49 4.00 -18.20 -3.55
C LYS A 49 5.49 -18.57 -3.45
N PRO A 50 5.89 -19.76 -3.91
CA PRO A 50 7.29 -20.05 -4.19
C PRO A 50 7.86 -19.09 -5.24
N SER A 51 9.11 -18.68 -5.08
CA SER A 51 9.83 -17.82 -6.02
C SER A 51 11.13 -18.48 -6.50
N LYS A 52 11.54 -18.19 -7.74
CA LYS A 52 12.85 -18.60 -8.27
C LYS A 52 13.93 -17.54 -8.07
N ILE A 53 13.54 -16.31 -7.70
CA ILE A 53 14.41 -15.14 -7.64
C ILE A 53 14.44 -14.45 -6.28
N ALA A 54 13.62 -14.93 -5.36
CA ALA A 54 13.49 -14.40 -4.00
C ALA A 54 13.14 -15.55 -3.03
N ASP A 55 13.08 -15.28 -1.73
CA ASP A 55 12.71 -16.28 -0.74
C ASP A 55 11.26 -16.72 -0.85
N CYS A 56 10.39 -15.81 -1.22
CA CYS A 56 8.99 -16.05 -1.62
C CYS A 56 8.50 -14.96 -2.56
N GLU A 57 7.29 -15.11 -3.07
CA GLU A 57 6.62 -14.13 -3.92
C GLU A 57 5.31 -13.71 -3.26
N MET A 58 5.03 -12.42 -3.30
CA MET A 58 3.75 -11.82 -2.94
C MET A 58 2.97 -11.48 -4.21
N ASP A 59 1.83 -12.13 -4.40
CA ASP A 59 0.90 -11.85 -5.47
C ASP A 59 -0.42 -11.38 -4.86
N MET A 60 -0.77 -10.11 -5.07
CA MET A 60 -1.89 -9.49 -4.38
C MET A 60 -3.02 -9.09 -5.31
N TYR A 61 -4.22 -9.19 -4.79
CA TYR A 61 -5.46 -8.82 -5.46
C TYR A 61 -6.30 -7.97 -4.53
N ASN A 62 -6.77 -6.84 -5.04
CA ASN A 62 -7.66 -5.93 -4.34
C ASN A 62 -9.07 -6.54 -4.19
N LEU A 63 -9.90 -5.92 -3.37
CA LEU A 63 -11.28 -6.37 -3.14
C LEU A 63 -12.14 -6.41 -4.42
N ASP A 64 -11.82 -5.59 -5.43
CA ASP A 64 -12.48 -5.59 -6.73
C ASP A 64 -11.94 -6.67 -7.70
N GLY A 65 -10.94 -7.44 -7.25
CA GLY A 65 -10.27 -8.47 -8.02
C GLY A 65 -9.16 -7.97 -8.94
N SER A 66 -8.87 -6.68 -8.97
CA SER A 66 -7.72 -6.13 -9.68
C SER A 66 -6.42 -6.58 -9.02
N GLN A 67 -5.39 -6.86 -9.83
CA GLN A 67 -4.08 -7.26 -9.32
C GLN A 67 -3.25 -6.02 -8.97
N GLY A 68 -2.87 -5.89 -7.70
CA GLY A 68 -2.00 -4.83 -7.23
C GLY A 68 -0.52 -5.10 -7.52
N ALA A 69 0.28 -4.03 -7.60
CA ALA A 69 1.71 -4.14 -7.82
C ALA A 69 2.49 -4.47 -6.53
N MET A 70 2.13 -3.84 -5.42
CA MET A 70 2.72 -4.01 -4.10
C MET A 70 1.85 -3.29 -3.04
N CYS A 71 1.90 -3.79 -1.81
CA CYS A 71 1.32 -3.15 -0.64
C CYS A 71 2.31 -3.22 0.52
N GLY A 72 2.75 -2.05 1.02
CA GLY A 72 3.71 -1.96 2.12
C GLY A 72 3.21 -2.60 3.42
N ASN A 73 1.91 -2.48 3.70
CA ASN A 73 1.27 -3.13 4.85
C ASN A 73 1.20 -4.65 4.66
N GLY A 74 0.76 -5.08 3.48
CA GLY A 74 0.63 -6.50 3.14
C GLY A 74 1.95 -7.25 3.13
N ILE A 75 3.02 -6.66 2.60
CA ILE A 75 4.33 -7.33 2.53
C ILE A 75 4.93 -7.58 3.92
N ARG A 76 4.66 -6.71 4.91
CA ARG A 76 5.08 -6.96 6.31
C ARG A 76 4.41 -8.20 6.88
N CYS A 77 3.12 -8.38 6.57
CA CYS A 77 2.39 -9.57 6.97
C CYS A 77 2.90 -10.83 6.23
N VAL A 78 3.23 -10.73 4.92
CA VAL A 78 3.86 -11.82 4.16
C VAL A 78 5.16 -12.27 4.82
N ALA A 79 6.03 -11.31 5.17
CA ALA A 79 7.31 -11.57 5.81
C ALA A 79 7.15 -12.26 7.18
N LYS A 80 6.24 -11.73 8.02
CA LYS A 80 5.89 -12.34 9.30
C LYS A 80 5.34 -13.76 9.12
N TYR A 81 4.42 -13.94 8.17
CA TYR A 81 3.86 -15.26 7.87
C TYR A 81 4.95 -16.23 7.43
N ALA A 82 5.80 -15.83 6.48
CA ALA A 82 6.83 -16.68 5.93
C ALA A 82 7.81 -17.20 7.01
N TYR A 83 8.19 -16.34 7.96
CA TYR A 83 9.05 -16.72 9.08
C TYR A 83 8.27 -17.56 10.11
N ASP A 84 7.14 -17.08 10.60
CA ASP A 84 6.38 -17.68 11.69
C ASP A 84 5.85 -19.09 11.37
N TYR A 85 5.63 -19.38 10.07
CA TYR A 85 5.15 -20.67 9.58
C TYR A 85 6.27 -21.51 8.92
N GLY A 86 7.53 -21.07 9.02
CA GLY A 86 8.69 -21.88 8.64
C GLY A 86 8.92 -21.99 7.11
N ILE A 87 8.34 -21.09 6.31
CA ILE A 87 8.68 -20.98 4.87
C ILE A 87 10.12 -20.48 4.73
N VAL A 88 10.52 -19.53 5.59
CA VAL A 88 11.89 -19.03 5.72
C VAL A 88 12.37 -19.15 7.17
N ASN A 89 13.70 -19.24 7.36
CA ASN A 89 14.31 -19.39 8.70
C ASN A 89 15.46 -18.40 8.96
N LYS A 90 15.41 -17.24 8.29
CA LYS A 90 16.41 -16.17 8.40
C LYS A 90 15.73 -14.81 8.58
N GLU A 91 16.42 -13.86 9.21
CA GLU A 91 15.88 -12.54 9.56
C GLU A 91 16.00 -11.52 8.43
N HIS A 92 16.87 -11.75 7.44
CA HIS A 92 17.00 -10.94 6.23
C HIS A 92 16.40 -11.71 5.07
N ILE A 93 15.25 -11.27 4.58
CA ILE A 93 14.52 -11.96 3.53
C ILE A 93 14.27 -11.07 2.32
N SER A 94 14.01 -11.71 1.20
CA SER A 94 13.60 -11.07 -0.05
C SER A 94 12.22 -11.56 -0.47
N VAL A 95 11.38 -10.66 -0.93
CA VAL A 95 10.04 -10.96 -1.45
C VAL A 95 9.91 -10.41 -2.85
N ALA A 96 9.65 -11.28 -3.82
CA ALA A 96 9.32 -10.86 -5.17
C ALA A 96 7.91 -10.26 -5.21
N THR A 97 7.76 -9.14 -5.90
CA THR A 97 6.47 -8.46 -6.14
C THR A 97 6.40 -8.01 -7.59
N LYS A 98 5.23 -7.58 -8.07
CA LYS A 98 5.13 -6.96 -9.41
C LYS A 98 5.97 -5.69 -9.56
N SER A 99 6.23 -4.97 -8.46
CA SER A 99 7.08 -3.78 -8.45
C SER A 99 8.56 -4.09 -8.18
N GLY A 100 8.98 -5.34 -8.38
CA GLY A 100 10.36 -5.81 -8.16
C GLY A 100 10.56 -6.50 -6.82
N ILE A 101 11.81 -6.89 -6.55
CA ILE A 101 12.19 -7.56 -5.31
C ILE A 101 12.31 -6.52 -4.19
N LYS A 102 11.67 -6.82 -3.04
CA LYS A 102 11.80 -6.03 -1.82
C LYS A 102 12.62 -6.81 -0.79
N TYR A 103 13.46 -6.10 -0.07
CA TYR A 103 14.29 -6.65 0.99
C TYR A 103 13.74 -6.22 2.34
N LEU A 104 13.65 -7.16 3.26
CA LEU A 104 13.02 -6.96 4.56
C LEU A 104 13.94 -7.48 5.67
N ASP A 105 14.00 -6.69 6.76
CA ASP A 105 14.67 -7.09 8.00
C ASP A 105 13.61 -7.42 9.05
N LEU A 106 13.73 -8.59 9.67
CA LEU A 106 12.81 -9.09 10.68
C LEU A 106 13.43 -8.97 12.06
N THR A 107 12.68 -8.46 13.02
CA THR A 107 13.02 -8.57 14.43
C THR A 107 12.24 -9.73 15.01
N VAL A 108 12.95 -10.71 15.59
CA VAL A 108 12.36 -11.94 16.12
C VAL A 108 12.44 -11.93 17.64
N GLU A 109 11.32 -12.13 18.30
CA GLU A 109 11.20 -12.26 19.74
C GLU A 109 10.40 -13.52 20.08
N ASN A 110 10.92 -14.34 20.99
CA ASN A 110 10.29 -15.61 21.40
C ASN A 110 9.93 -16.54 20.21
N GLY A 111 10.78 -16.55 19.16
CA GLY A 111 10.58 -17.38 17.97
C GLY A 111 9.48 -16.91 17.02
N LYS A 112 9.01 -15.68 17.18
CA LYS A 112 8.01 -15.02 16.32
C LYS A 112 8.48 -13.64 15.90
N VAL A 113 8.08 -13.21 14.70
CA VAL A 113 8.39 -11.86 14.20
C VAL A 113 7.56 -10.84 14.97
N SER A 114 8.26 -9.90 15.63
CA SER A 114 7.67 -8.76 16.36
C SER A 114 7.63 -7.50 15.51
N GLN A 115 8.66 -7.26 14.68
CA GLN A 115 8.75 -6.10 13.80
C GLN A 115 9.27 -6.49 12.42
N VAL A 116 8.86 -5.72 11.40
CA VAL A 116 9.32 -5.87 10.02
C VAL A 116 9.70 -4.52 9.47
N LYS A 117 10.97 -4.37 9.07
CA LYS A 117 11.47 -3.22 8.33
C LYS A 117 11.53 -3.56 6.85
N VAL A 118 10.89 -2.75 6.01
CA VAL A 118 10.85 -2.94 4.56
C VAL A 118 11.70 -1.89 3.88
N ASN A 119 12.62 -2.31 3.01
CA ASN A 119 13.28 -1.39 2.10
C ASN A 119 12.35 -1.07 0.92
N MET A 120 11.71 0.08 0.97
CA MET A 120 10.79 0.55 -0.08
C MET A 120 11.51 1.07 -1.32
N GLY A 121 12.82 1.27 -1.26
CA GLY A 121 13.61 1.94 -2.29
C GLY A 121 13.64 3.46 -2.12
N SER A 122 14.06 4.15 -3.16
CA SER A 122 14.08 5.62 -3.19
C SER A 122 12.78 6.18 -3.76
N PRO A 123 12.31 7.33 -3.27
CA PRO A 123 11.17 8.01 -3.87
C PRO A 123 11.48 8.47 -5.30
N ILE A 124 10.50 8.39 -6.18
CA ILE A 124 10.57 8.91 -7.54
C ILE A 124 9.86 10.27 -7.54
N LEU A 125 10.59 11.32 -7.92
CA LEU A 125 10.07 12.70 -8.00
C LEU A 125 9.82 13.15 -9.44
N THR A 126 10.38 12.42 -10.43
CA THR A 126 10.20 12.77 -11.86
C THR A 126 8.74 12.61 -12.27
N ALA A 127 8.09 13.71 -12.65
CA ALA A 127 6.65 13.81 -12.90
C ALA A 127 6.11 12.71 -13.84
N ARG A 128 6.81 12.47 -14.97
CA ARG A 128 6.41 11.44 -15.94
C ARG A 128 6.50 10.00 -15.43
N GLN A 129 7.28 9.75 -14.35
CA GLN A 129 7.46 8.43 -13.76
C GLN A 129 6.50 8.19 -12.58
N ILE A 130 5.87 9.26 -12.08
CA ILE A 130 4.90 9.14 -10.97
C ILE A 130 3.60 8.45 -11.41
N PRO A 131 2.91 8.56 -12.55
CA PRO A 131 2.78 9.58 -13.59
C PRO A 131 1.89 10.76 -13.15
N VAL A 132 2.37 11.96 -13.36
CA VAL A 132 1.59 13.19 -13.19
C VAL A 132 1.79 14.08 -14.42
N VAL A 133 0.69 14.66 -14.91
CA VAL A 133 0.72 15.59 -16.06
C VAL A 133 1.24 16.94 -15.57
N SER A 134 2.45 17.29 -15.96
CA SER A 134 3.11 18.55 -15.61
C SER A 134 4.09 18.98 -16.71
N GLU A 135 4.25 20.29 -16.90
CA GLU A 135 5.34 20.85 -17.71
C GLU A 135 6.69 20.85 -16.98
N LYS A 136 6.68 20.68 -15.65
CA LYS A 136 7.87 20.62 -14.82
C LYS A 136 8.40 19.20 -14.72
N GLU A 137 9.70 19.07 -14.53
CA GLU A 137 10.34 17.77 -14.31
C GLU A 137 9.92 17.15 -12.97
N GLU A 138 9.76 17.98 -11.94
CA GLU A 138 9.28 17.61 -10.62
C GLU A 138 8.09 18.49 -10.22
N VAL A 139 7.14 17.93 -9.50
CA VAL A 139 5.97 18.64 -8.97
C VAL A 139 6.16 18.80 -7.47
N ILE A 140 6.78 19.92 -7.08
CA ILE A 140 7.08 20.23 -5.69
C ILE A 140 6.41 21.56 -5.32
N ASN A 141 5.46 21.50 -4.39
CA ASN A 141 4.68 22.65 -3.94
C ASN A 141 4.03 23.43 -5.10
N GLU A 142 3.41 22.71 -6.04
CA GLU A 142 2.80 23.25 -7.23
C GLU A 142 1.29 23.43 -7.06
N PRO A 143 0.71 24.51 -7.62
CA PRO A 143 -0.72 24.73 -7.52
C PRO A 143 -1.51 23.71 -8.34
N LEU A 144 -2.57 23.18 -7.74
CA LEU A 144 -3.56 22.30 -8.35
C LEU A 144 -4.97 22.82 -8.05
N ASP A 145 -5.75 23.08 -9.08
CA ASP A 145 -7.16 23.48 -8.90
C ASP A 145 -8.04 22.23 -8.69
N VAL A 146 -8.52 22.07 -7.48
CA VAL A 146 -9.44 20.99 -7.13
C VAL A 146 -10.79 21.59 -6.77
N ASN A 147 -11.78 21.42 -7.63
CA ASN A 147 -13.14 21.94 -7.47
C ASN A 147 -13.21 23.47 -7.27
N GLY A 148 -12.34 24.24 -7.96
CA GLY A 148 -12.31 25.70 -7.88
C GLY A 148 -11.54 26.25 -6.68
N LYS A 149 -10.85 25.39 -5.92
CA LYS A 149 -9.93 25.79 -4.85
C LYS A 149 -8.52 25.35 -5.18
N ILE A 150 -7.56 26.27 -5.05
CA ILE A 150 -6.15 25.99 -5.29
C ILE A 150 -5.55 25.30 -4.05
N TYR A 151 -4.96 24.14 -4.27
CA TYR A 151 -4.12 23.43 -3.32
C TYR A 151 -2.68 23.38 -3.86
N TYR A 152 -1.72 23.39 -2.96
CA TYR A 152 -0.32 23.19 -3.32
C TYR A 152 0.06 21.74 -3.05
N ILE A 153 0.56 21.06 -4.07
CA ILE A 153 0.86 19.63 -4.00
C ILE A 153 2.35 19.35 -4.25
N THR A 154 2.84 18.30 -3.61
CA THR A 154 4.08 17.64 -4.00
C THR A 154 3.75 16.22 -4.44
N ALA A 155 4.11 15.88 -5.69
CA ALA A 155 3.88 14.56 -6.22
C ALA A 155 5.11 13.66 -6.02
N VAL A 156 4.88 12.41 -5.62
CA VAL A 156 5.93 11.42 -5.40
C VAL A 156 5.41 10.01 -5.71
N SER A 157 6.30 9.10 -6.11
CA SER A 157 5.95 7.68 -6.21
C SER A 157 6.87 6.82 -5.36
N MET A 158 6.28 5.90 -4.60
CA MET A 158 6.96 4.80 -3.90
C MET A 158 6.59 3.45 -4.54
N GLY A 159 6.21 3.47 -5.84
CA GLY A 159 5.67 2.35 -6.60
C GLY A 159 4.21 2.53 -6.99
N ASN A 160 3.56 3.55 -6.45
CA ASN A 160 2.24 4.07 -6.80
C ASN A 160 2.24 5.60 -6.65
N PRO A 161 1.37 6.34 -7.37
CA PRO A 161 1.31 7.80 -7.28
C PRO A 161 0.78 8.30 -5.94
N HIS A 162 1.45 9.31 -5.40
CA HIS A 162 1.05 10.04 -4.19
C HIS A 162 1.05 11.54 -4.43
N ALA A 163 0.06 12.25 -3.90
CA ALA A 163 0.00 13.70 -3.83
C ALA A 163 -0.01 14.14 -2.35
N ILE A 164 1.03 14.83 -1.95
CA ILE A 164 1.16 15.36 -0.59
C ILE A 164 0.63 16.79 -0.57
N VAL A 165 -0.33 17.06 0.31
CA VAL A 165 -0.97 18.36 0.50
C VAL A 165 -0.73 18.82 1.92
N TYR A 166 0.07 19.85 2.13
CA TYR A 166 0.27 20.44 3.45
C TYR A 166 -0.89 21.35 3.82
N MET A 167 -1.40 21.20 5.05
CA MET A 167 -2.53 21.94 5.58
C MET A 167 -2.28 22.31 7.06
N ASP A 168 -2.91 23.38 7.52
CA ASP A 168 -2.80 23.82 8.92
C ASP A 168 -3.70 23.03 9.88
N ASP A 169 -4.77 22.41 9.36
CA ASP A 169 -5.74 21.64 10.13
C ASP A 169 -6.30 20.51 9.26
N ILE A 170 -6.05 19.28 9.65
CA ILE A 170 -6.58 18.09 8.98
C ILE A 170 -7.70 17.41 9.78
N ASP A 171 -7.93 17.80 11.04
CA ASP A 171 -8.96 17.18 11.88
C ASP A 171 -10.37 17.50 11.38
N HIS A 172 -10.54 18.70 10.81
CA HIS A 172 -11.83 19.15 10.29
C HIS A 172 -11.98 18.94 8.77
N LEU A 173 -11.05 18.20 8.16
CA LEU A 173 -11.09 17.93 6.73
C LEU A 173 -12.16 16.89 6.40
N ASP A 174 -13.14 17.26 5.57
CA ASP A 174 -14.10 16.31 4.98
C ASP A 174 -13.42 15.51 3.85
N ILE A 175 -12.63 14.51 4.26
CA ILE A 175 -11.80 13.70 3.36
C ILE A 175 -12.66 12.88 2.38
N GLU A 176 -13.85 12.46 2.77
CA GLU A 176 -14.76 11.70 1.91
C GLU A 176 -15.32 12.56 0.76
N LYS A 177 -15.41 13.86 0.98
CA LYS A 177 -15.85 14.81 -0.03
C LYS A 177 -14.73 15.25 -0.95
N ILE A 178 -13.53 15.54 -0.40
CA ILE A 178 -12.42 16.09 -1.19
C ILE A 178 -11.56 15.02 -1.84
N GLY A 179 -11.37 13.88 -1.19
CA GLY A 179 -10.50 12.79 -1.64
C GLY A 179 -10.80 12.31 -3.05
N PRO A 180 -12.07 12.02 -3.42
CA PRO A 180 -12.43 11.61 -4.77
C PRO A 180 -12.05 12.63 -5.85
N ALA A 181 -12.06 13.92 -5.52
CA ALA A 181 -11.71 14.99 -6.46
C ALA A 181 -10.20 15.04 -6.75
N PHE A 182 -9.36 14.72 -5.76
CA PHE A 182 -7.93 14.53 -5.98
C PHE A 182 -7.64 13.23 -6.73
N GLU A 183 -8.21 12.11 -6.26
CA GLU A 183 -7.99 10.79 -6.86
C GLU A 183 -8.26 10.77 -8.36
N ASN A 184 -9.35 11.39 -8.78
CA ASN A 184 -9.80 11.39 -10.19
C ASN A 184 -9.40 12.66 -10.93
N HIS A 185 -8.47 13.45 -10.39
CA HIS A 185 -8.05 14.69 -11.01
C HIS A 185 -7.31 14.41 -12.33
N VAL A 186 -7.57 15.22 -13.35
CA VAL A 186 -6.99 15.06 -14.72
C VAL A 186 -5.46 15.11 -14.76
N ALA A 187 -4.82 15.72 -13.76
CA ALA A 187 -3.37 15.71 -13.61
C ALA A 187 -2.81 14.31 -13.27
N PHE A 188 -3.64 13.37 -12.81
CA PHE A 188 -3.23 12.02 -12.41
C PHE A 188 -3.98 10.96 -13.24
N PRO A 189 -3.49 10.64 -14.46
CA PRO A 189 -4.19 9.72 -15.38
C PRO A 189 -4.36 8.31 -14.82
N ASP A 190 -3.47 7.86 -13.93
CA ASP A 190 -3.51 6.55 -13.26
C ASP A 190 -4.07 6.64 -11.84
N ARG A 191 -4.81 7.74 -11.54
CA ARG A 191 -5.28 8.10 -10.20
C ARG A 191 -4.12 8.41 -9.23
N VAL A 192 -4.44 8.85 -8.03
CA VAL A 192 -3.45 9.22 -7.01
C VAL A 192 -3.99 8.93 -5.62
N ASN A 193 -3.13 8.45 -4.74
CA ASN A 193 -3.36 8.51 -3.29
C ASN A 193 -3.02 9.92 -2.81
N THR A 194 -3.84 10.49 -1.94
CA THR A 194 -3.60 11.85 -1.45
C THR A 194 -3.39 11.82 0.05
N GLU A 195 -2.27 12.33 0.49
CA GLU A 195 -1.92 12.52 1.89
C GLU A 195 -2.09 14.00 2.25
N PHE A 196 -3.02 14.27 3.14
CA PHE A 196 -3.18 15.57 3.79
C PHE A 196 -2.32 15.59 5.05
N VAL A 197 -1.41 16.55 5.14
CA VAL A 197 -0.33 16.57 6.13
C VAL A 197 -0.37 17.87 6.92
N GLU A 198 -0.46 17.75 8.24
CA GLU A 198 -0.27 18.84 9.19
C GLU A 198 1.10 18.68 9.85
N VAL A 199 1.92 19.71 9.77
CA VAL A 199 3.23 19.73 10.42
C VAL A 199 3.06 20.18 11.86
N ILE A 200 3.33 19.31 12.81
CA ILE A 200 3.25 19.59 14.24
C ILE A 200 4.54 20.25 14.75
N ASP A 201 5.69 19.68 14.38
CA ASP A 201 7.01 20.22 14.68
C ASP A 201 8.04 19.71 13.64
N GLU A 202 9.33 20.00 13.84
CA GLU A 202 10.40 19.63 12.89
C GLU A 202 10.60 18.10 12.72
N HIS A 203 10.04 17.30 13.64
CA HIS A 203 10.19 15.84 13.66
C HIS A 203 8.86 15.09 13.59
N THR A 204 7.74 15.82 13.64
CA THR A 204 6.41 15.21 13.77
C THR A 204 5.44 15.79 12.75
N VAL A 205 4.81 14.93 12.02
CA VAL A 205 3.69 15.27 11.14
C VAL A 205 2.46 14.43 11.51
N LYS A 206 1.29 15.01 11.35
CA LYS A 206 0.02 14.31 11.41
C LYS A 206 -0.50 14.15 10.00
N THR A 207 -0.96 12.96 9.64
CA THR A 207 -1.41 12.69 8.29
C THR A 207 -2.75 11.99 8.26
N VAL A 208 -3.55 12.28 7.26
CA VAL A 208 -4.72 11.50 6.87
C VAL A 208 -4.67 11.23 5.38
N SER A 209 -4.86 9.98 4.97
CA SER A 209 -4.72 9.57 3.58
C SER A 209 -6.07 9.21 2.99
N TYR A 210 -6.31 9.66 1.76
CA TYR A 210 -7.37 9.16 0.92
C TYR A 210 -6.77 8.28 -0.18
N THR A 211 -7.14 7.01 -0.16
CA THR A 211 -6.75 6.03 -1.16
C THR A 211 -7.99 5.45 -1.82
N HIS A 212 -7.93 5.10 -3.10
CA HIS A 212 -9.07 4.52 -3.82
C HIS A 212 -9.49 3.14 -3.27
N LEU A 213 -8.65 2.52 -2.47
CA LEU A 213 -8.91 1.29 -1.74
C LEU A 213 -8.70 1.61 -0.26
N ARG A 214 -9.77 1.99 0.41
CA ARG A 214 -9.77 2.50 1.79
C ARG A 214 -8.81 1.75 2.71
N ALA A 215 -7.74 2.40 3.11
CA ALA A 215 -7.05 2.13 4.36
C ALA A 215 -6.93 3.47 5.09
N HIS A 216 -7.56 3.60 6.24
CA HIS A 216 -7.32 4.71 7.15
C HIS A 216 -5.97 4.46 7.81
N GLU A 217 -4.91 5.03 7.26
CA GLU A 217 -3.61 5.04 7.90
C GLU A 217 -3.50 6.34 8.72
N THR A 218 -3.63 6.22 10.02
CA THR A 218 -3.16 7.24 10.97
C THR A 218 -1.71 6.91 11.31
N GLY A 219 -0.76 7.55 10.63
CA GLY A 219 0.65 7.47 10.99
C GLY A 219 1.00 8.55 12.00
N ALA A 220 1.55 8.15 13.12
CA ALA A 220 2.31 9.03 14.00
C ALA A 220 3.78 8.94 13.62
#